data_d546c5881e16f7ab712a0bbb2fbe7968
#
_entry.id   d546c5881e16f7ab712a0bbb2fbe7968
#
_cell.length_a   1.000
_cell.length_b   1.000
_cell.length_c   1.000
_cell.angle_alpha   90.00
_cell.angle_beta   90.00
_cell.angle_gamma   90.00
#
_symmetry.space_group_name_H-M   'P 1'
#
loop_
_entity.id
_entity.type
_entity.pdbx_description
1 polymer ?
#
loop_
_entity_poly.entity_id
_entity_poly.type
_entity_poly.pdbx_seq_one_letter_code
_entity_poly.pdbx_strand_id
1 'polypeptide(L)'
;MIIILEGPDGGGKTTLAETLRAQLQSNGMTHVIKHGPYKGVQSEDLCKIFFRSMSQALTYDDHVIMDRSWLSEPIYGSVYRKGENRVDMPRRRMLERVALSRGAVVVQCQPDFEVCAKTFMSRIDDEYLDTIGQLQQVYDEYEQLPQRTCLPVIQYDYTSGTLSELLQQLNDKSYINKHSGGGCFREGNILMLCDKGPRANVRPSAAVVPFINFQDNDGPSRMLADTLEREGIAETQLYWANTQTYQGTPTSPAFIATLKPSKIFALGNNAYTWALNNEVRAYKLPPPLYHMQNFPNQPYHITEADYGNAN
;
A
#
# COMPACT_ATOMS: atom_id res chain seq x y z
N MET A 1 9.36 -7.29 6.62
CA MET A 1 8.54 -6.05 6.44
C MET A 1 9.24 -5.10 5.48
N ILE A 2 8.51 -4.35 4.67
CA ILE A 2 9.07 -3.27 3.85
C ILE A 2 8.70 -1.93 4.46
N ILE A 3 9.69 -1.08 4.74
CA ILE A 3 9.52 0.28 5.24
C ILE A 3 10.00 1.23 4.15
N ILE A 4 9.12 2.12 3.69
CA ILE A 4 9.43 3.10 2.66
C ILE A 4 9.49 4.47 3.32
N LEU A 5 10.65 5.08 3.33
CA LEU A 5 10.85 6.43 3.87
C LEU A 5 10.66 7.46 2.77
N GLU A 6 9.70 8.33 2.93
CA GLU A 6 9.38 9.42 2.00
C GLU A 6 9.35 10.76 2.73
N GLY A 7 9.53 11.85 1.99
CA GLY A 7 9.52 13.20 2.57
C GLY A 7 10.49 14.14 1.86
N PRO A 8 10.41 15.46 2.12
CA PRO A 8 11.25 16.47 1.50
C PRO A 8 12.74 16.30 1.85
N ASP A 9 13.60 16.99 1.12
CA ASP A 9 15.01 17.09 1.50
C ASP A 9 15.13 17.81 2.85
N GLY A 10 16.06 17.37 3.67
CA GLY A 10 16.14 17.84 5.06
C GLY A 10 15.17 17.18 6.05
N GLY A 11 14.24 16.35 5.60
CA GLY A 11 13.23 15.67 6.45
C GLY A 11 13.73 14.54 7.35
N GLY A 12 15.05 14.27 7.42
CA GLY A 12 15.62 13.30 8.37
C GLY A 12 15.58 11.82 7.94
N LYS A 13 15.16 11.50 6.70
CA LYS A 13 14.99 10.12 6.19
C LYS A 13 16.19 9.22 6.39
N THR A 14 17.38 9.66 5.95
CA THR A 14 18.60 8.84 6.00
C THR A 14 19.01 8.54 7.44
N THR A 15 18.88 9.51 8.34
CA THR A 15 19.14 9.30 9.78
C THR A 15 18.15 8.30 10.37
N LEU A 16 16.87 8.42 10.00
CA LEU A 16 15.84 7.47 10.45
C LEU A 16 16.10 6.06 9.89
N ALA A 17 16.54 5.93 8.63
CA ALA A 17 16.87 4.64 8.02
C ALA A 17 17.91 3.89 8.84
N GLU A 18 19.01 4.56 9.22
CA GLU A 18 20.07 3.96 10.03
C GLU A 18 19.60 3.63 11.45
N THR A 19 18.78 4.49 12.03
CA THR A 19 18.21 4.25 13.36
C THR A 19 17.29 3.03 13.36
N LEU A 20 16.38 2.93 12.38
CA LEU A 20 15.51 1.77 12.23
C LEU A 20 16.30 0.50 11.93
N ARG A 21 17.37 0.57 11.11
CA ARG A 21 18.25 -0.57 10.88
C ARG A 21 18.81 -1.10 12.18
N ALA A 22 19.38 -0.24 13.01
CA ALA A 22 19.98 -0.63 14.27
C ALA A 22 18.96 -1.32 15.21
N GLN A 23 17.71 -0.87 15.22
CA GLN A 23 16.65 -1.43 16.06
C GLN A 23 16.10 -2.77 15.53
N LEU A 24 15.99 -2.92 14.21
CA LEU A 24 15.34 -4.08 13.58
C LEU A 24 16.32 -5.25 13.35
N GLN A 25 17.62 -5.02 13.35
CA GLN A 25 18.62 -6.07 13.13
C GLN A 25 18.59 -7.22 14.14
N SER A 26 18.05 -7.00 15.33
CA SER A 26 17.91 -8.05 16.36
C SER A 26 16.90 -9.15 15.98
N ASN A 27 16.00 -8.88 15.02
CA ASN A 27 14.87 -9.76 14.69
C ASN A 27 14.98 -10.39 13.29
N GLY A 28 16.02 -10.08 12.52
CA GLY A 28 16.22 -10.59 11.17
C GLY A 28 17.19 -9.75 10.35
N MET A 29 17.42 -10.12 9.08
CA MET A 29 18.26 -9.32 8.20
C MET A 29 17.56 -8.01 7.85
N THR A 30 18.26 -6.89 8.02
CA THR A 30 17.73 -5.56 7.69
C THR A 30 18.59 -4.90 6.61
N HIS A 31 18.00 -4.68 5.44
CA HIS A 31 18.65 -4.04 4.30
C HIS A 31 18.20 -2.59 4.21
N VAL A 32 19.15 -1.66 4.19
CA VAL A 32 18.86 -0.25 3.86
C VAL A 32 19.26 0.00 2.41
N ILE A 33 18.31 0.44 1.61
CA ILE A 33 18.50 0.71 0.19
C ILE A 33 18.20 2.18 -0.07
N LYS A 34 19.25 2.92 -0.43
CA LYS A 34 19.13 4.32 -0.79
C LYS A 34 18.81 4.45 -2.28
N HIS A 35 17.71 5.14 -2.60
CA HIS A 35 17.28 5.39 -3.96
C HIS A 35 17.52 6.83 -4.38
N GLY A 36 18.03 6.97 -5.61
CA GLY A 36 18.25 8.25 -6.29
C GLY A 36 19.62 8.90 -6.06
N PRO A 37 19.90 9.98 -6.78
CA PRO A 37 19.22 10.39 -8.02
C PRO A 37 19.54 9.47 -9.19
N TYR A 38 18.52 9.02 -9.93
CA TYR A 38 18.67 8.14 -11.10
C TYR A 38 18.70 8.97 -12.39
N LYS A 39 19.81 9.68 -12.65
CA LYS A 39 19.96 10.48 -13.88
C LYS A 39 20.05 9.56 -15.10
N GLY A 40 19.23 9.81 -16.13
CA GLY A 40 19.25 9.09 -17.42
C GLY A 40 18.69 7.66 -17.37
N VAL A 41 18.18 7.18 -16.25
CA VAL A 41 17.58 5.84 -16.14
C VAL A 41 16.19 5.87 -16.76
N GLN A 42 15.91 4.90 -17.65
CA GLN A 42 14.62 4.76 -18.28
C GLN A 42 13.56 4.25 -17.30
N SER A 43 12.29 4.58 -17.56
CA SER A 43 11.15 4.22 -16.69
C SER A 43 11.06 2.73 -16.37
N GLU A 44 11.28 1.87 -17.38
CA GLU A 44 11.23 0.43 -17.20
C GLU A 44 12.32 -0.09 -16.26
N ASP A 45 13.54 0.39 -16.40
CA ASP A 45 14.66 -0.02 -15.57
C ASP A 45 14.51 0.51 -14.15
N LEU A 46 13.95 1.72 -14.00
CA LEU A 46 13.63 2.29 -12.70
C LEU A 46 12.61 1.42 -11.94
N CYS A 47 11.56 0.94 -12.60
CA CYS A 47 10.61 0.02 -12.00
C CYS A 47 11.26 -1.32 -11.60
N LYS A 48 12.17 -1.85 -12.42
CA LYS A 48 12.94 -3.06 -12.09
C LYS A 48 13.82 -2.86 -10.83
N ILE A 49 14.42 -1.68 -10.70
CA ILE A 49 15.23 -1.32 -9.51
C ILE A 49 14.35 -1.38 -8.25
N PHE A 50 13.21 -0.69 -8.24
CA PHE A 50 12.30 -0.71 -7.09
C PHE A 50 11.77 -2.12 -6.77
N PHE A 51 11.38 -2.88 -7.79
CA PHE A 51 10.94 -4.26 -7.62
C PHE A 51 12.03 -5.15 -7.00
N ARG A 52 13.27 -5.04 -7.47
CA ARG A 52 14.41 -5.80 -6.92
C ARG A 52 14.68 -5.42 -5.47
N SER A 53 14.57 -4.15 -5.12
CA SER A 53 14.74 -3.69 -3.74
C SER A 53 13.72 -4.33 -2.80
N MET A 54 12.45 -4.31 -3.17
CA MET A 54 11.41 -4.98 -2.39
C MET A 54 11.63 -6.50 -2.30
N SER A 55 12.28 -7.10 -3.30
CA SER A 55 12.53 -8.54 -3.34
C SER A 55 13.67 -8.99 -2.41
N GLN A 56 14.38 -8.08 -1.77
CA GLN A 56 15.43 -8.43 -0.80
C GLN A 56 14.88 -8.91 0.55
N ALA A 57 13.63 -8.60 0.89
CA ALA A 57 12.94 -9.24 2.01
C ALA A 57 12.52 -10.66 1.60
N LEU A 58 13.36 -11.65 1.87
CA LEU A 58 13.15 -13.05 1.46
C LEU A 58 12.26 -13.82 2.42
N THR A 59 12.32 -13.47 3.69
CA THR A 59 11.54 -14.09 4.77
C THR A 59 10.64 -13.05 5.46
N TYR A 60 9.76 -13.52 6.35
CA TYR A 60 8.92 -12.62 7.14
C TYR A 60 9.70 -11.82 8.18
N ASP A 61 10.84 -12.33 8.62
CA ASP A 61 11.68 -11.70 9.62
C ASP A 61 12.67 -10.71 8.99
N ASP A 62 12.85 -10.77 7.65
CA ASP A 62 13.67 -9.81 6.94
C ASP A 62 12.97 -8.45 6.80
N HIS A 63 13.78 -7.40 6.91
CA HIS A 63 13.34 -6.03 6.74
C HIS A 63 14.06 -5.37 5.57
N VAL A 64 13.32 -4.60 4.79
CA VAL A 64 13.87 -3.72 3.77
C VAL A 64 13.42 -2.30 4.10
N ILE A 65 14.39 -1.41 4.26
CA ILE A 65 14.18 0.02 4.44
C ILE A 65 14.60 0.71 3.15
N MET A 66 13.65 1.30 2.45
CA MET A 66 13.88 2.05 1.22
C MET A 66 13.92 3.54 1.57
N ASP A 67 15.10 4.16 1.47
CA ASP A 67 15.24 5.63 1.56
C ASP A 67 14.88 6.20 0.19
N ARG A 68 13.66 6.68 0.05
CA ARG A 68 12.89 7.03 -1.15
C ARG A 68 12.41 5.82 -1.96
N SER A 69 11.44 6.07 -2.84
CA SER A 69 10.86 5.06 -3.72
C SER A 69 10.28 5.70 -5.00
N TRP A 70 9.46 4.94 -5.71
CA TRP A 70 8.66 5.43 -6.84
C TRP A 70 7.67 6.53 -6.46
N LEU A 71 7.33 6.65 -5.18
CA LEU A 71 6.40 7.68 -4.69
C LEU A 71 6.98 9.08 -4.79
N SER A 72 8.31 9.22 -4.73
CA SER A 72 9.04 10.47 -4.96
C SER A 72 9.01 10.91 -6.43
N GLU A 73 8.85 9.98 -7.38
CA GLU A 73 9.02 10.27 -8.81
C GLU A 73 8.04 11.33 -9.36
N PRO A 74 6.71 11.26 -9.09
CA PRO A 74 5.82 12.32 -9.52
C PRO A 74 6.07 13.66 -8.81
N ILE A 75 6.49 13.64 -7.54
CA ILE A 75 6.75 14.83 -6.72
C ILE A 75 7.93 15.61 -7.30
N TYR A 76 9.10 14.96 -7.41
CA TYR A 76 10.27 15.59 -8.02
C TYR A 76 10.12 15.79 -9.53
N GLY A 77 9.25 15.00 -10.18
CA GLY A 77 8.87 15.19 -11.56
C GLY A 77 8.19 16.51 -11.80
N SER A 78 7.22 16.88 -10.97
CA SER A 78 6.49 18.13 -11.08
C SER A 78 7.37 19.37 -10.82
N VAL A 79 8.22 19.31 -9.80
CA VAL A 79 9.02 20.46 -9.36
C VAL A 79 10.32 20.62 -10.13
N TYR A 80 11.07 19.53 -10.30
CA TYR A 80 12.43 19.56 -10.86
C TYR A 80 12.51 19.20 -12.33
N ARG A 81 11.68 18.23 -12.80
CA ARG A 81 11.73 17.71 -14.17
C ARG A 81 10.62 18.27 -15.09
N LYS A 82 10.10 19.44 -14.81
CA LYS A 82 9.09 20.14 -15.63
C LYS A 82 7.84 19.30 -15.93
N GLY A 83 7.40 18.49 -14.97
CA GLY A 83 6.24 17.62 -15.09
C GLY A 83 6.55 16.20 -15.59
N GLU A 84 7.80 15.87 -15.90
CA GLU A 84 8.18 14.51 -16.32
C GLU A 84 8.08 13.53 -15.14
N ASN A 85 7.08 12.65 -15.19
CA ASN A 85 6.93 11.54 -14.27
C ASN A 85 7.46 10.25 -14.94
N ARG A 86 8.54 9.70 -14.40
CA ARG A 86 9.19 8.48 -14.93
C ARG A 86 8.51 7.19 -14.51
N VAL A 87 7.58 7.22 -13.56
CA VAL A 87 6.79 6.06 -13.15
C VAL A 87 5.32 6.38 -13.37
N ASP A 88 4.80 5.98 -14.52
CA ASP A 88 3.39 6.18 -14.89
C ASP A 88 2.42 5.45 -13.93
N MET A 89 1.15 5.80 -14.01
CA MET A 89 0.13 5.25 -13.12
C MET A 89 0.01 3.71 -13.17
N PRO A 90 0.04 3.04 -14.32
CA PRO A 90 0.03 1.57 -14.38
C PRO A 90 1.21 0.94 -13.65
N ARG A 91 2.43 1.43 -13.89
CA ARG A 91 3.64 0.94 -13.21
C ARG A 91 3.63 1.22 -11.72
N ARG A 92 3.18 2.41 -11.33
CA ARG A 92 3.02 2.78 -9.92
C ARG A 92 2.06 1.84 -9.20
N ARG A 93 0.88 1.59 -9.78
CA ARG A 93 -0.10 0.64 -9.22
C ARG A 93 0.48 -0.76 -9.06
N MET A 94 1.25 -1.24 -10.04
CA MET A 94 1.95 -2.52 -9.94
C MET A 94 2.93 -2.55 -8.76
N LEU A 95 3.78 -1.54 -8.61
CA LEU A 95 4.73 -1.44 -7.51
C LEU A 95 4.02 -1.37 -6.15
N GLU A 96 2.97 -0.55 -6.05
CA GLU A 96 2.18 -0.44 -4.80
C GLU A 96 1.51 -1.77 -4.42
N ARG A 97 0.99 -2.53 -5.39
CA ARG A 97 0.44 -3.87 -5.13
C ARG A 97 1.48 -4.84 -4.60
N VAL A 98 2.64 -4.87 -5.24
CA VAL A 98 3.75 -5.71 -4.77
C VAL A 98 4.17 -5.31 -3.36
N ALA A 99 4.28 -4.01 -3.10
CA ALA A 99 4.60 -3.49 -1.77
C ALA A 99 3.56 -3.90 -0.72
N LEU A 100 2.27 -3.70 -1.02
CA LEU A 100 1.16 -4.12 -0.15
C LEU A 100 1.20 -5.61 0.16
N SER A 101 1.42 -6.45 -0.86
CA SER A 101 1.49 -7.90 -0.67
C SER A 101 2.62 -8.35 0.27
N ARG A 102 3.57 -7.48 0.52
CA ARG A 102 4.72 -7.70 1.40
C ARG A 102 4.65 -6.93 2.71
N GLY A 103 3.48 -6.37 3.03
CA GLY A 103 3.24 -5.62 4.25
C GLY A 103 4.04 -4.31 4.31
N ALA A 104 4.17 -3.63 3.16
CA ALA A 104 4.87 -2.35 3.12
C ALA A 104 4.10 -1.25 3.85
N VAL A 105 4.85 -0.41 4.54
CA VAL A 105 4.36 0.80 5.21
C VAL A 105 5.22 1.98 4.78
N VAL A 106 4.58 3.09 4.45
CA VAL A 106 5.26 4.35 4.17
C VAL A 106 5.40 5.14 5.46
N VAL A 107 6.61 5.59 5.75
CA VAL A 107 6.88 6.57 6.80
C VAL A 107 7.18 7.90 6.11
N GLN A 108 6.26 8.84 6.23
CA GLN A 108 6.42 10.18 5.71
C GLN A 108 7.15 11.05 6.73
N CYS A 109 8.44 11.26 6.47
CA CYS A 109 9.32 12.10 7.30
C CYS A 109 9.12 13.56 6.91
N GLN A 110 8.29 14.28 7.66
CA GLN A 110 7.91 15.65 7.33
C GLN A 110 7.80 16.50 8.61
N PRO A 111 8.95 16.91 9.21
CA PRO A 111 8.96 17.89 10.27
C PRO A 111 8.59 19.28 9.68
N ASP A 112 8.41 20.26 10.52
CA ASP A 112 8.09 21.62 10.10
C ASP A 112 9.02 22.14 8.99
N PHE A 113 8.47 22.93 8.06
CA PHE A 113 9.20 23.40 6.88
C PHE A 113 10.50 24.11 7.24
N GLU A 114 10.51 24.94 8.29
CA GLU A 114 11.70 25.67 8.75
C GLU A 114 12.83 24.72 9.15
N VAL A 115 12.51 23.55 9.72
CA VAL A 115 13.49 22.52 10.07
C VAL A 115 14.08 21.90 8.82
N CYS A 116 13.22 21.56 7.84
CA CYS A 116 13.67 21.06 6.54
C CYS A 116 14.55 22.08 5.83
N ALA A 117 14.12 23.34 5.77
CA ALA A 117 14.82 24.42 5.11
C ALA A 117 16.21 24.67 5.72
N LYS A 118 16.30 24.70 7.05
CA LYS A 118 17.57 24.87 7.75
C LYS A 118 18.56 23.72 7.42
N THR A 119 18.08 22.48 7.42
CA THR A 119 18.89 21.31 7.09
C THR A 119 19.31 21.31 5.63
N PHE A 120 18.38 21.65 4.72
CA PHE A 120 18.64 21.77 3.30
C PHE A 120 19.72 22.81 3.00
N MET A 121 19.62 24.03 3.55
CA MET A 121 20.59 25.10 3.36
C MET A 121 22.00 24.73 3.81
N SER A 122 22.12 23.87 4.82
CA SER A 122 23.44 23.39 5.27
C SER A 122 24.10 22.38 4.33
N ARG A 123 23.38 21.89 3.30
CA ARG A 123 23.81 20.83 2.36
C ARG A 123 23.45 21.14 0.91
N ILE A 124 23.16 22.39 0.58
CA ILE A 124 22.58 22.75 -0.74
C ILE A 124 23.45 22.28 -1.92
N ASP A 125 24.76 22.24 -1.76
CA ASP A 125 25.67 21.79 -2.80
C ASP A 125 25.61 20.28 -3.09
N ASP A 126 25.07 19.49 -2.15
CA ASP A 126 24.91 18.04 -2.24
C ASP A 126 23.48 17.60 -2.59
N GLU A 127 22.52 18.55 -2.63
CA GLU A 127 21.10 18.24 -2.80
C GLU A 127 20.67 18.29 -4.28
N TYR A 128 19.49 17.78 -4.54
CA TYR A 128 18.93 17.69 -5.89
C TYR A 128 18.16 18.96 -6.32
N LEU A 129 17.70 19.72 -5.35
CA LEU A 129 17.00 20.99 -5.54
C LEU A 129 18.00 22.15 -5.41
N ASP A 130 17.78 23.18 -6.21
CA ASP A 130 18.70 24.33 -6.26
C ASP A 130 18.25 25.49 -5.36
N THR A 131 16.99 25.51 -4.93
CA THR A 131 16.42 26.64 -4.21
C THR A 131 15.44 26.25 -3.11
N ILE A 132 15.31 27.12 -2.10
CA ILE A 132 14.29 26.99 -1.05
C ILE A 132 12.86 26.99 -1.62
N GLY A 133 12.61 27.73 -2.71
CA GLY A 133 11.30 27.75 -3.36
C GLY A 133 10.94 26.38 -3.97
N GLN A 134 11.90 25.67 -4.53
CA GLN A 134 11.68 24.28 -4.99
C GLN A 134 11.47 23.34 -3.80
N LEU A 135 12.21 23.52 -2.72
CA LEU A 135 11.99 22.73 -1.50
C LEU A 135 10.58 22.94 -0.95
N GLN A 136 10.07 24.17 -0.92
CA GLN A 136 8.69 24.45 -0.49
C GLN A 136 7.67 23.72 -1.36
N GLN A 137 7.82 23.76 -2.68
CA GLN A 137 6.94 23.04 -3.60
C GLN A 137 6.97 21.53 -3.36
N VAL A 138 8.15 20.95 -3.16
CA VAL A 138 8.29 19.52 -2.81
C VAL A 138 7.64 19.22 -1.47
N TYR A 139 7.78 20.09 -0.48
CA TYR A 139 7.18 19.96 0.83
C TYR A 139 5.65 19.91 0.74
N ASP A 140 5.06 20.87 0.02
CA ASP A 140 3.60 20.96 -0.18
C ASP A 140 3.06 19.74 -0.96
N GLU A 141 3.81 19.23 -1.94
CA GLU A 141 3.45 18.02 -2.69
C GLU A 141 3.45 16.77 -1.80
N TYR A 142 4.36 16.68 -0.81
CA TYR A 142 4.36 15.58 0.15
C TYR A 142 3.16 15.60 1.09
N GLU A 143 2.55 16.75 1.41
CA GLU A 143 1.31 16.81 2.18
C GLU A 143 0.17 16.02 1.53
N GLN A 144 0.20 15.92 0.20
CA GLN A 144 -0.79 15.16 -0.57
C GLN A 144 -0.46 13.66 -0.70
N LEU A 145 0.70 13.21 -0.23
CA LEU A 145 1.13 11.81 -0.39
C LEU A 145 0.13 10.80 0.19
N PRO A 146 -0.47 11.01 1.39
CA PRO A 146 -1.44 10.07 1.95
C PRO A 146 -2.68 9.86 1.07
N GLN A 147 -3.08 10.84 0.28
CA GLN A 147 -4.22 10.75 -0.65
C GLN A 147 -3.84 10.12 -1.98
N ARG A 148 -2.56 10.11 -2.33
CA ARG A 148 -2.06 9.66 -3.63
C ARG A 148 -1.54 8.22 -3.65
N THR A 149 -1.40 7.57 -2.50
CA THR A 149 -0.94 6.17 -2.42
C THR A 149 -1.97 5.28 -1.77
N CYS A 150 -2.01 4.01 -2.18
CA CYS A 150 -2.81 2.99 -1.50
C CYS A 150 -2.05 2.30 -0.35
N LEU A 151 -0.78 2.64 -0.14
CA LEU A 151 0.00 2.11 0.97
C LEU A 151 -0.41 2.79 2.29
N PRO A 152 -0.35 2.07 3.42
CA PRO A 152 -0.49 2.69 4.74
C PRO A 152 0.60 3.73 4.94
N VAL A 153 0.21 4.94 5.35
CA VAL A 153 1.13 6.04 5.64
C VAL A 153 1.14 6.33 7.14
N ILE A 154 2.34 6.42 7.70
CA ILE A 154 2.61 6.95 9.04
C ILE A 154 3.29 8.30 8.84
N GLN A 155 2.70 9.36 9.36
CA GLN A 155 3.38 10.65 9.43
C GLN A 155 4.35 10.64 10.61
N TYR A 156 5.57 11.04 10.38
CA TYR A 156 6.62 11.06 11.38
C TYR A 156 7.41 12.35 11.33
N ASP A 157 7.35 13.07 12.43
CA ASP A 157 8.18 14.22 12.70
C ASP A 157 9.17 13.86 13.81
N TYR A 158 10.44 13.81 13.47
CA TYR A 158 11.51 13.44 14.41
C TYR A 158 11.78 14.51 15.48
N THR A 159 11.20 15.70 15.34
CA THR A 159 11.35 16.78 16.33
C THR A 159 10.36 16.64 17.50
N SER A 160 9.26 15.95 17.28
CA SER A 160 8.17 15.79 18.25
C SER A 160 7.81 14.32 18.52
N GLY A 161 8.00 13.43 17.55
CA GLY A 161 7.67 12.01 17.66
C GLY A 161 8.82 11.16 18.22
N THR A 162 8.48 10.08 18.93
CA THR A 162 9.46 9.13 19.46
C THR A 162 9.64 7.93 18.53
N LEU A 163 10.84 7.35 18.53
CA LEU A 163 11.12 6.12 17.79
C LEU A 163 10.27 4.95 18.28
N SER A 164 9.97 4.89 19.56
CA SER A 164 9.15 3.82 20.17
C SER A 164 7.72 3.84 19.62
N GLU A 165 7.11 5.02 19.53
CA GLU A 165 5.77 5.19 18.95
C GLU A 165 5.76 4.81 17.47
N LEU A 166 6.80 5.21 16.72
CA LEU A 166 6.94 4.82 15.32
C LEU A 166 7.03 3.30 15.15
N LEU A 167 7.87 2.62 15.96
CA LEU A 167 8.00 1.17 15.91
C LEU A 167 6.69 0.46 16.25
N GLN A 168 5.94 0.95 17.22
CA GLN A 168 4.62 0.43 17.54
C GLN A 168 3.66 0.57 16.35
N GLN A 169 3.58 1.76 15.74
CA GLN A 169 2.73 2.00 14.57
C GLN A 169 3.15 1.15 13.37
N LEU A 170 4.45 0.96 13.13
CA LEU A 170 4.97 0.08 12.08
C LEU A 170 4.52 -1.37 12.29
N ASN A 171 4.61 -1.88 13.51
CA ASN A 171 4.16 -3.22 13.85
C ASN A 171 2.66 -3.38 13.62
N ASP A 172 1.85 -2.45 14.10
CA ASP A 172 0.40 -2.49 13.96
C ASP A 172 -0.03 -2.47 12.48
N LYS A 173 0.52 -1.55 11.69
CA LYS A 173 0.17 -1.43 10.26
C LYS A 173 0.72 -2.59 9.43
N SER A 174 1.94 -3.06 9.71
CA SER A 174 2.51 -4.23 9.04
C SER A 174 1.75 -5.51 9.37
N TYR A 175 1.29 -5.68 10.61
CA TYR A 175 0.45 -6.80 11.02
C TYR A 175 -0.86 -6.82 10.24
N ILE A 176 -1.54 -5.68 10.15
CA ILE A 176 -2.79 -5.53 9.38
C ILE A 176 -2.60 -5.99 7.93
N ASN A 177 -1.57 -5.49 7.24
CA ASN A 177 -1.31 -5.84 5.84
C ASN A 177 -0.86 -7.30 5.64
N LYS A 178 -0.09 -7.83 6.57
CA LYS A 178 0.53 -9.16 6.48
C LYS A 178 -0.46 -10.30 6.74
N HIS A 179 -1.44 -10.09 7.61
CA HIS A 179 -2.30 -11.17 8.10
C HIS A 179 -3.74 -11.12 7.59
N SER A 180 -4.21 -10.01 7.10
CA SER A 180 -5.64 -9.81 6.96
C SER A 180 -6.12 -9.30 5.61
N GLY A 181 -5.24 -8.84 4.75
CA GLY A 181 -5.69 -8.35 3.45
C GLY A 181 -4.70 -7.41 2.77
N GLY A 182 -5.20 -6.69 1.78
CA GLY A 182 -4.43 -5.74 0.97
C GLY A 182 -5.34 -4.68 0.36
N GLY A 183 -4.75 -3.65 -0.20
CA GLY A 183 -5.47 -2.54 -0.79
C GLY A 183 -5.25 -1.24 -0.04
N CYS A 184 -6.11 -0.25 -0.26
CA CYS A 184 -5.97 1.05 0.36
C CYS A 184 -6.50 1.04 1.80
N PHE A 185 -5.59 1.09 2.77
CA PHE A 185 -5.95 1.17 4.18
C PHE A 185 -6.32 2.60 4.57
N ARG A 186 -7.61 2.93 4.40
CA ARG A 186 -8.17 4.22 4.83
C ARG A 186 -9.52 4.01 5.51
N GLU A 187 -9.77 4.79 6.55
CA GLU A 187 -11.09 4.88 7.16
C GLU A 187 -12.13 5.30 6.10
N GLY A 188 -13.29 4.67 6.10
CA GLY A 188 -14.35 4.95 5.13
C GLY A 188 -14.22 4.22 3.79
N ASN A 189 -13.16 3.43 3.57
CA ASN A 189 -13.04 2.63 2.36
C ASN A 189 -14.05 1.48 2.31
N ILE A 190 -14.30 0.99 1.11
CA ILE A 190 -15.12 -0.20 0.88
C ILE A 190 -14.28 -1.44 1.19
N LEU A 191 -14.80 -2.33 2.02
CA LEU A 191 -14.18 -3.61 2.33
C LEU A 191 -14.77 -4.71 1.44
N MET A 192 -13.90 -5.38 0.69
CA MET A 192 -14.21 -6.60 -0.03
C MET A 192 -13.76 -7.79 0.82
N LEU A 193 -14.70 -8.50 1.41
CA LEU A 193 -14.44 -9.65 2.28
C LEU A 193 -14.49 -10.95 1.46
N CYS A 194 -13.38 -11.66 1.44
CA CYS A 194 -13.21 -12.91 0.71
C CYS A 194 -13.14 -14.12 1.66
N ASP A 195 -13.42 -15.32 1.16
CA ASP A 195 -13.44 -16.54 1.97
C ASP A 195 -12.04 -16.94 2.46
N LYS A 196 -11.16 -17.28 1.53
CA LYS A 196 -9.79 -17.71 1.82
C LYS A 196 -8.79 -16.96 0.98
N GLY A 197 -7.63 -16.70 1.59
CA GLY A 197 -6.44 -16.42 0.83
C GLY A 197 -6.09 -17.57 -0.12
N PRO A 198 -5.24 -17.35 -1.13
CA PRO A 198 -4.84 -18.38 -2.08
C PRO A 198 -4.29 -19.62 -1.35
N ARG A 199 -4.48 -20.80 -1.96
CA ARG A 199 -4.10 -22.09 -1.39
C ARG A 199 -2.65 -22.11 -0.92
N ALA A 200 -2.37 -22.90 0.13
CA ALA A 200 -1.08 -23.02 0.80
C ALA A 200 0.14 -23.33 -0.11
N ASN A 201 -0.10 -23.76 -1.35
CA ASN A 201 0.96 -24.07 -2.34
C ASN A 201 1.41 -22.83 -3.15
N VAL A 202 0.76 -21.70 -3.00
CA VAL A 202 1.18 -20.43 -3.61
C VAL A 202 2.12 -19.75 -2.62
N ARG A 203 3.28 -19.32 -3.10
CA ARG A 203 4.30 -18.66 -2.25
C ARG A 203 3.64 -17.59 -1.36
N PRO A 204 4.04 -17.46 -0.09
CA PRO A 204 3.44 -16.50 0.85
C PRO A 204 3.33 -15.07 0.32
N SER A 205 4.22 -14.67 -0.58
CA SER A 205 4.19 -13.37 -1.27
C SER A 205 2.99 -13.17 -2.21
N ALA A 206 2.36 -14.25 -2.68
CA ALA A 206 1.16 -14.20 -3.52
C ALA A 206 -0.14 -14.29 -2.69
N ALA A 207 -0.03 -14.60 -1.40
CA ALA A 207 -1.17 -14.88 -0.54
C ALA A 207 -1.90 -13.63 -0.01
N VAL A 208 -1.33 -12.45 -0.17
CA VAL A 208 -1.83 -11.23 0.50
C VAL A 208 -2.61 -10.30 -0.42
N VAL A 209 -2.53 -10.48 -1.74
CA VAL A 209 -3.37 -9.74 -2.70
C VAL A 209 -4.43 -10.70 -3.25
N PRO A 210 -5.63 -10.71 -2.68
CA PRO A 210 -6.55 -11.83 -2.85
C PRO A 210 -7.15 -11.96 -4.24
N PHE A 211 -7.30 -10.90 -5.02
CA PHE A 211 -8.16 -11.01 -6.17
C PHE A 211 -7.74 -10.27 -7.44
N ILE A 212 -7.00 -9.20 -7.33
CA ILE A 212 -6.70 -8.43 -8.53
C ILE A 212 -5.23 -8.57 -8.85
N ASN A 213 -4.85 -9.73 -9.36
CA ASN A 213 -3.63 -9.82 -10.14
C ASN A 213 -3.95 -9.33 -11.56
N PHE A 214 -3.94 -8.02 -11.77
CA PHE A 214 -4.20 -7.44 -13.09
C PHE A 214 -3.14 -7.82 -14.13
N GLN A 215 -2.09 -8.52 -13.75
CA GLN A 215 -1.09 -9.08 -14.66
C GLN A 215 -1.48 -10.45 -15.19
N ASP A 216 -2.24 -11.22 -14.43
CA ASP A 216 -2.81 -12.45 -14.91
C ASP A 216 -4.10 -12.06 -15.65
N ASN A 217 -4.11 -12.24 -16.95
CA ASN A 217 -5.28 -12.12 -17.82
C ASN A 217 -6.37 -13.16 -17.43
N ASP A 218 -6.51 -13.48 -16.14
CA ASP A 218 -7.57 -14.33 -15.72
C ASP A 218 -8.91 -13.58 -15.85
N GLY A 219 -9.91 -14.27 -16.37
CA GLY A 219 -11.21 -13.70 -16.63
C GLY A 219 -11.88 -13.06 -15.41
N PRO A 220 -11.84 -13.69 -14.20
CA PRO A 220 -12.44 -13.14 -12.99
C PRO A 220 -11.85 -11.81 -12.53
N SER A 221 -10.53 -11.69 -12.55
CA SER A 221 -9.84 -10.45 -12.15
C SER A 221 -10.13 -9.32 -13.12
N ARG A 222 -10.13 -9.62 -14.42
CA ARG A 222 -10.46 -8.65 -15.47
C ARG A 222 -11.91 -8.16 -15.35
N MET A 223 -12.84 -9.09 -15.20
CA MET A 223 -14.27 -8.77 -15.04
C MET A 223 -14.48 -7.84 -13.84
N LEU A 224 -13.80 -8.10 -12.73
CA LEU A 224 -13.90 -7.26 -11.53
C LEU A 224 -13.30 -5.88 -11.77
N ALA A 225 -12.16 -5.79 -12.46
CA ALA A 225 -11.54 -4.52 -12.83
C ALA A 225 -12.45 -3.68 -13.73
N ASP A 226 -13.00 -4.28 -14.79
CA ASP A 226 -13.95 -3.63 -15.71
C ASP A 226 -15.21 -3.17 -14.97
N THR A 227 -15.64 -3.93 -13.96
CA THR A 227 -16.79 -3.56 -13.12
C THR A 227 -16.49 -2.36 -12.23
N LEU A 228 -15.35 -2.35 -11.54
CA LEU A 228 -14.92 -1.22 -10.71
C LEU A 228 -14.80 0.06 -11.54
N GLU A 229 -14.21 -0.03 -12.73
CA GLU A 229 -14.09 1.11 -13.65
C GLU A 229 -15.47 1.61 -14.09
N ARG A 230 -16.39 0.70 -14.51
CA ARG A 230 -17.75 1.05 -14.93
C ARG A 230 -18.57 1.71 -13.82
N GLU A 231 -18.39 1.26 -12.58
CA GLU A 231 -19.12 1.77 -11.41
C GLU A 231 -18.42 2.98 -10.76
N GLY A 232 -17.30 3.43 -11.34
CA GLY A 232 -16.56 4.60 -10.86
C GLY A 232 -15.89 4.38 -9.49
N ILE A 233 -15.61 3.12 -9.13
CA ILE A 233 -14.94 2.77 -7.88
C ILE A 233 -13.44 2.71 -8.12
N ALA A 234 -12.70 3.67 -7.59
CA ALA A 234 -11.25 3.67 -7.68
C ALA A 234 -10.63 2.60 -6.75
N GLU A 235 -9.52 1.98 -7.17
CA GLU A 235 -8.78 1.03 -6.32
C GLU A 235 -8.36 1.63 -4.97
N THR A 236 -8.11 2.94 -4.92
CA THR A 236 -7.82 3.67 -3.69
C THR A 236 -8.98 3.74 -2.71
N GLN A 237 -10.16 3.32 -3.11
CA GLN A 237 -11.36 3.24 -2.26
C GLN A 237 -11.60 1.82 -1.73
N LEU A 238 -10.75 0.85 -2.09
CA LEU A 238 -10.95 -0.56 -1.75
C LEU A 238 -9.91 -1.06 -0.76
N TYR A 239 -10.37 -1.87 0.17
CA TYR A 239 -9.56 -2.75 0.99
C TYR A 239 -10.06 -4.19 0.90
N TRP A 240 -9.15 -5.15 0.81
CA TRP A 240 -9.47 -6.57 0.70
C TRP A 240 -9.10 -7.27 1.98
N ALA A 241 -9.99 -8.07 2.53
CA ALA A 241 -9.69 -8.95 3.64
C ALA A 241 -10.24 -10.36 3.38
N ASN A 242 -9.61 -11.35 3.99
CA ASN A 242 -10.08 -12.72 3.96
C ASN A 242 -10.70 -13.09 5.31
N THR A 243 -11.67 -13.99 5.33
CA THR A 243 -12.25 -14.53 6.57
C THR A 243 -11.28 -15.40 7.34
N GLN A 244 -10.21 -15.84 6.69
CA GLN A 244 -9.12 -16.61 7.30
C GLN A 244 -7.79 -16.09 6.79
N THR A 245 -6.76 -16.12 7.66
CA THR A 245 -5.38 -15.91 7.23
C THR A 245 -4.95 -17.06 6.30
N TYR A 246 -3.85 -16.87 5.57
CA TYR A 246 -3.31 -17.95 4.74
C TYR A 246 -2.94 -19.21 5.54
N GLN A 247 -2.69 -19.10 6.85
CA GLN A 247 -2.43 -20.21 7.76
C GLN A 247 -3.72 -20.89 8.27
N GLY A 248 -4.89 -20.43 7.84
CA GLY A 248 -6.18 -20.94 8.27
C GLY A 248 -6.68 -20.38 9.59
N THR A 249 -5.99 -19.41 10.16
CA THR A 249 -6.45 -18.70 11.37
C THR A 249 -7.62 -17.80 11.01
N PRO A 250 -8.78 -17.90 11.70
CA PRO A 250 -9.92 -17.01 11.46
C PRO A 250 -9.55 -15.54 11.68
N THR A 251 -10.02 -14.67 10.80
CA THR A 251 -9.89 -13.23 10.94
C THR A 251 -10.76 -12.76 12.12
N SER A 252 -10.22 -11.89 12.96
CA SER A 252 -10.97 -11.34 14.07
C SER A 252 -11.99 -10.30 13.59
N PRO A 253 -13.27 -10.35 14.06
CA PRO A 253 -14.23 -9.29 13.80
C PRO A 253 -13.76 -7.92 14.32
N ALA A 254 -13.04 -7.89 15.43
CA ALA A 254 -12.45 -6.67 15.97
C ALA A 254 -11.46 -6.02 14.98
N PHE A 255 -10.71 -6.84 14.22
CA PHE A 255 -9.87 -6.33 13.15
C PHE A 255 -10.69 -5.62 12.07
N ILE A 256 -11.81 -6.21 11.60
CA ILE A 256 -12.69 -5.57 10.63
C ILE A 256 -13.24 -4.23 11.17
N ALA A 257 -13.57 -4.18 12.45
CA ALA A 257 -14.02 -2.94 13.10
C ALA A 257 -12.93 -1.85 13.11
N THR A 258 -11.65 -2.21 13.22
CA THR A 258 -10.54 -1.23 13.17
C THR A 258 -10.38 -0.57 11.80
N LEU A 259 -10.82 -1.22 10.74
CA LEU A 259 -10.78 -0.69 9.37
C LEU A 259 -11.83 0.41 9.13
N LYS A 260 -12.88 0.46 9.97
CA LYS A 260 -14.02 1.39 9.86
C LYS A 260 -14.52 1.53 8.41
N PRO A 261 -14.85 0.44 7.73
CA PRO A 261 -15.26 0.50 6.34
C PRO A 261 -16.61 1.22 6.20
N SER A 262 -16.79 1.96 5.11
CA SER A 262 -18.10 2.57 4.78
C SER A 262 -19.11 1.51 4.35
N LYS A 263 -18.65 0.46 3.67
CA LYS A 263 -19.45 -0.68 3.21
C LYS A 263 -18.60 -1.94 3.22
N ILE A 264 -19.25 -3.08 3.41
CA ILE A 264 -18.63 -4.40 3.36
C ILE A 264 -19.37 -5.26 2.33
N PHE A 265 -18.65 -5.76 1.33
CA PHE A 265 -19.15 -6.73 0.37
C PHE A 265 -18.50 -8.10 0.62
N ALA A 266 -19.31 -9.10 0.93
CA ALA A 266 -18.87 -10.48 1.15
C ALA A 266 -18.97 -11.27 -0.15
N LEU A 267 -17.81 -11.69 -0.69
CA LEU A 267 -17.71 -12.44 -1.95
C LEU A 267 -17.94 -13.93 -1.72
N GLY A 268 -19.14 -14.37 -1.96
CA GLY A 268 -19.53 -15.78 -1.85
C GLY A 268 -20.17 -16.15 -0.51
N ASN A 269 -20.69 -17.38 -0.47
CA ASN A 269 -21.46 -17.88 0.67
C ASN A 269 -20.64 -17.95 1.96
N ASN A 270 -19.41 -18.42 1.90
CA ASN A 270 -18.57 -18.62 3.08
C ASN A 270 -18.20 -17.28 3.74
N ALA A 271 -17.80 -16.29 2.93
CA ALA A 271 -17.51 -14.95 3.43
C ALA A 271 -18.74 -14.30 4.06
N TYR A 272 -19.90 -14.48 3.43
CA TYR A 272 -21.17 -13.97 3.95
C TYR A 272 -21.60 -14.68 5.24
N THR A 273 -21.49 -16.01 5.30
CA THR A 273 -21.78 -16.79 6.51
C THR A 273 -20.85 -16.41 7.66
N TRP A 274 -19.56 -16.17 7.36
CA TRP A 274 -18.64 -15.67 8.36
C TRP A 274 -19.08 -14.30 8.90
N ALA A 275 -19.49 -13.39 8.01
CA ALA A 275 -19.96 -12.06 8.42
C ALA A 275 -21.21 -12.18 9.34
N LEU A 276 -22.18 -13.00 8.98
CA LEU A 276 -23.35 -13.25 9.80
C LEU A 276 -22.99 -13.82 11.19
N ASN A 277 -22.14 -14.84 11.23
CA ASN A 277 -21.73 -15.50 12.48
C ASN A 277 -20.94 -14.57 13.42
N ASN A 278 -20.38 -13.49 12.89
CA ASN A 278 -19.59 -12.52 13.64
C ASN A 278 -20.29 -11.17 13.79
N GLU A 279 -21.58 -11.09 13.49
CA GLU A 279 -22.40 -9.88 13.59
C GLU A 279 -21.86 -8.69 12.76
N VAL A 280 -21.16 -9.02 11.65
CA VAL A 280 -20.61 -8.04 10.71
C VAL A 280 -21.65 -7.79 9.60
N ARG A 281 -22.19 -6.58 9.54
CA ARG A 281 -23.13 -6.22 8.48
C ARG A 281 -22.42 -6.14 7.12
N ALA A 282 -22.80 -7.02 6.20
CA ALA A 282 -22.20 -7.10 4.86
C ALA A 282 -23.25 -7.38 3.79
N TYR A 283 -23.00 -6.86 2.58
CA TYR A 283 -23.77 -7.21 1.39
C TYR A 283 -23.16 -8.44 0.74
N LYS A 284 -24.03 -9.39 0.34
CA LYS A 284 -23.56 -10.62 -0.33
C LYS A 284 -23.40 -10.39 -1.82
N LEU A 285 -22.21 -10.71 -2.35
CA LEU A 285 -21.97 -10.75 -3.78
C LEU A 285 -21.57 -12.17 -4.22
N PRO A 286 -21.95 -12.62 -5.43
CA PRO A 286 -21.41 -13.86 -5.97
C PRO A 286 -19.92 -13.73 -6.22
N PRO A 287 -19.11 -14.80 -6.04
CA PRO A 287 -17.73 -14.76 -6.45
C PRO A 287 -17.61 -14.46 -7.95
N PRO A 288 -16.67 -13.62 -8.41
CA PRO A 288 -16.49 -13.30 -9.81
C PRO A 288 -16.40 -14.53 -10.73
N LEU A 289 -15.64 -15.54 -10.33
CA LEU A 289 -15.54 -16.80 -11.10
C LEU A 289 -16.89 -17.52 -11.23
N TYR A 290 -17.68 -17.58 -10.16
CA TYR A 290 -19.00 -18.17 -10.20
C TYR A 290 -19.94 -17.42 -11.13
N HIS A 291 -19.91 -16.09 -11.10
CA HIS A 291 -20.72 -15.26 -11.98
C HIS A 291 -20.36 -15.49 -13.45
N MET A 292 -19.09 -15.51 -13.81
CA MET A 292 -18.64 -15.78 -15.17
C MET A 292 -19.10 -17.15 -15.69
N GLN A 293 -19.06 -18.17 -14.86
CA GLN A 293 -19.45 -19.53 -15.25
C GLN A 293 -20.96 -19.69 -15.43
N ASN A 294 -21.75 -19.03 -14.60
CA ASN A 294 -23.22 -19.22 -14.57
C ASN A 294 -23.99 -18.11 -15.28
N PHE A 295 -23.41 -16.94 -15.44
CA PHE A 295 -24.04 -15.76 -16.03
C PHE A 295 -23.10 -15.03 -17.03
N PRO A 296 -22.54 -15.74 -18.03
CA PRO A 296 -21.45 -15.19 -18.88
C PRO A 296 -21.86 -13.96 -19.68
N ASN A 297 -23.17 -13.77 -19.93
CA ASN A 297 -23.70 -12.65 -20.71
C ASN A 297 -24.32 -11.53 -19.86
N GLN A 298 -24.22 -11.63 -18.53
CA GLN A 298 -24.73 -10.62 -17.62
C GLN A 298 -23.57 -9.78 -17.05
N PRO A 299 -23.73 -8.47 -16.93
CA PRO A 299 -22.71 -7.65 -16.28
C PRO A 299 -22.61 -8.03 -14.80
N TYR A 300 -21.39 -8.07 -14.29
CA TYR A 300 -21.14 -8.17 -12.86
C TYR A 300 -21.33 -6.79 -12.21
N HIS A 301 -21.98 -6.70 -11.06
CA HIS A 301 -22.25 -5.45 -10.37
C HIS A 301 -21.74 -5.50 -8.92
N ILE A 302 -21.32 -4.36 -8.40
CA ILE A 302 -20.91 -4.16 -6.99
C ILE A 302 -21.84 -3.15 -6.32
N THR A 303 -23.13 -3.25 -6.60
CA THR A 303 -24.15 -2.37 -6.03
C THR A 303 -25.05 -3.10 -5.06
N GLU A 304 -25.60 -2.36 -4.10
CA GLU A 304 -26.53 -2.90 -3.10
C GLU A 304 -27.85 -3.38 -3.73
N ALA A 305 -28.21 -2.83 -4.90
CA ALA A 305 -29.50 -3.06 -5.54
C ALA A 305 -29.62 -4.44 -6.19
N ASP A 306 -28.51 -5.03 -6.63
CA ASP A 306 -28.56 -6.21 -7.49
C ASP A 306 -28.56 -7.55 -6.73
N TYR A 307 -28.29 -7.55 -5.43
CA TYR A 307 -28.06 -8.78 -4.66
C TYR A 307 -28.95 -8.95 -3.41
N GLY A 308 -30.04 -8.22 -3.36
CA GLY A 308 -31.10 -8.39 -2.37
C GLY A 308 -30.63 -8.24 -0.93
N ASN A 309 -31.27 -7.39 -0.19
CA ASN A 309 -31.17 -7.38 1.27
C ASN A 309 -31.49 -8.78 1.78
N ALA A 310 -30.48 -9.52 2.22
CA ALA A 310 -30.72 -10.67 3.07
C ALA A 310 -31.11 -10.10 4.46
N ASN A 311 -32.44 -10.10 4.73
CA ASN A 311 -32.97 -9.96 6.08
C ASN A 311 -32.51 -11.11 6.96
#